data_4a3d56e95e71a89022938c610a85198c
#
_entry.id   4a3d56e95e71a89022938c610a85198c
#
_cell.length_a   1.000
_cell.length_b   1.000
_cell.length_c   1.000
_cell.angle_alpha   90.00
_cell.angle_beta   90.00
_cell.angle_gamma   90.00
#
_symmetry.space_group_name_H-M   'P 1'
#
loop_
_entity.id
_entity.type
_entity.pdbx_description
1 polymer ?
#
loop_
_entity_poly.entity_id
_entity_poly.type
_entity_poly.pdbx_seq_one_letter_code
_entity_poly.pdbx_strand_id
1 'polypeptide(L)'
;GKSELGLELISRGHGLVADDAVDFARLGPDYIEGRCPPILRDLLEVRGLGLLDIRTIFGETAVRRRMKLRLIVQLVRRNDGEFERLPIDGQSIDVLGLGIRSVKIQVAAGRNLAVLVEAAVRNTILQLRGIDTLKEFMERQRKLMATDDSNKNQSRLI
;
A
#
# COMPACT_ATOMS: atom_id res chain seq x y z
N GLY A 1 -11.10 12.95 -1.88
CA GLY A 1 -10.23 12.15 -2.58
C GLY A 1 -8.82 11.95 -2.07
N LYS A 2 -7.91 11.88 -2.98
CA LYS A 2 -6.49 11.57 -2.68
C LYS A 2 -5.83 12.59 -1.76
N SER A 3 -6.09 13.87 -1.94
CA SER A 3 -5.42 14.91 -1.14
C SER A 3 -5.91 14.94 0.30
N GLU A 4 -7.18 14.65 0.54
CA GLU A 4 -7.72 14.49 1.89
C GLU A 4 -7.12 13.28 2.59
N LEU A 5 -6.99 12.15 1.88
CA LEU A 5 -6.27 10.98 2.38
C LEU A 5 -4.81 11.30 2.68
N GLY A 6 -4.14 12.02 1.77
CA GLY A 6 -2.77 12.50 1.98
C GLY A 6 -2.64 13.35 3.24
N LEU A 7 -3.55 14.30 3.43
CA LEU A 7 -3.57 15.16 4.63
C LEU A 7 -3.76 14.35 5.91
N GLU A 8 -4.66 13.37 5.89
CA GLU A 8 -4.87 12.48 7.04
C GLU A 8 -3.62 11.67 7.36
N LEU A 9 -2.97 11.10 6.36
CA LEU A 9 -1.71 10.36 6.55
C LEU A 9 -0.60 11.27 7.10
N ILE A 10 -0.48 12.50 6.63
CA ILE A 10 0.47 13.47 7.15
C ILE A 10 0.17 13.78 8.63
N SER A 11 -1.09 13.99 8.98
CA SER A 11 -1.49 14.23 10.38
C SER A 11 -1.19 13.05 11.29
N ARG A 12 -1.07 11.85 10.74
CA ARG A 12 -0.71 10.61 11.44
C ARG A 12 0.80 10.35 11.47
N GLY A 13 1.61 11.28 11.01
CA GLY A 13 3.07 11.21 11.06
C GLY A 13 3.78 10.76 9.78
N HIS A 14 3.05 10.57 8.69
CA HIS A 14 3.67 10.26 7.39
C HIS A 14 4.20 11.52 6.71
N GLY A 15 5.23 11.36 5.87
CA GLY A 15 5.82 12.48 5.13
C GLY A 15 5.29 12.60 3.73
N LEU A 16 5.07 13.85 3.29
CA LEU A 16 4.71 14.18 1.92
C LEU A 16 5.97 14.30 1.06
N VAL A 17 5.99 13.61 -0.07
CA VAL A 17 7.00 13.84 -1.12
C VAL A 17 6.44 14.80 -2.16
N ALA A 18 5.29 14.47 -2.72
CA ALA A 18 4.62 15.27 -3.73
C ALA A 18 3.11 15.00 -3.72
N ASP A 19 2.35 15.96 -4.22
CA ASP A 19 0.91 15.82 -4.44
C ASP A 19 0.64 15.13 -5.80
N ASP A 20 -0.09 15.75 -6.70
CA ASP A 20 -0.55 15.13 -7.95
C ASP A 20 0.56 14.76 -8.94
N ALA A 21 1.66 15.47 -8.93
CA ALA A 21 2.77 15.23 -9.84
C ALA A 21 4.00 14.73 -9.09
N VAL A 22 4.46 13.55 -9.46
CA VAL A 22 5.68 12.94 -8.91
C VAL A 22 6.62 12.63 -10.06
N ASP A 23 7.85 13.12 -9.98
CA ASP A 23 8.89 12.78 -10.93
C ASP A 23 9.57 11.49 -10.50
N PHE A 24 9.57 10.47 -11.38
CA PHE A 24 10.23 9.20 -11.12
C PHE A 24 11.51 9.05 -11.91
N ALA A 25 12.54 8.53 -11.26
CA ALA A 25 13.81 8.20 -11.89
C ALA A 25 14.25 6.79 -11.50
N ARG A 26 14.71 6.01 -12.46
CA ARG A 26 15.32 4.71 -12.18
C ARG A 26 16.80 4.89 -11.88
N LEU A 27 17.21 4.60 -10.65
CA LEU A 27 18.59 4.81 -10.16
C LEU A 27 19.39 3.51 -10.02
N GLY A 28 18.83 2.38 -10.43
CA GLY A 28 19.50 1.10 -10.35
C GLY A 28 18.62 -0.04 -10.85
N PRO A 29 19.08 -1.30 -10.75
CA PRO A 29 18.31 -2.45 -11.25
C PRO A 29 17.00 -2.68 -10.48
N ASP A 30 16.93 -2.24 -9.23
CA ASP A 30 15.79 -2.45 -8.33
C ASP A 30 15.36 -1.18 -7.59
N TYR A 31 15.72 0.00 -8.09
CA TYR A 31 15.50 1.26 -7.39
C TYR A 31 14.82 2.29 -8.29
N ILE A 32 13.59 2.66 -7.94
CA ILE A 32 12.87 3.81 -8.48
C ILE A 32 12.75 4.86 -7.38
N GLU A 33 13.17 6.09 -7.67
CA GLU A 33 13.06 7.23 -6.77
C GLU A 33 11.95 8.15 -7.23
N GLY A 34 11.09 8.56 -6.29
CA GLY A 34 10.09 9.61 -6.49
C GLY A 34 10.56 10.93 -5.90
N ARG A 35 10.36 12.02 -6.64
CA ARG A 35 10.68 13.40 -6.25
C ARG A 35 9.54 14.34 -6.57
N CYS A 36 9.47 15.43 -5.83
CA CYS A 36 8.54 16.50 -6.14
C CYS A 36 9.13 17.44 -7.20
N PRO A 37 8.36 17.84 -8.22
CA PRO A 37 8.74 18.97 -9.06
C PRO A 37 9.02 20.21 -8.20
N PRO A 38 10.13 20.95 -8.43
CA PRO A 38 10.54 22.04 -7.52
C PRO A 38 9.47 23.10 -7.26
N ILE A 39 8.66 23.42 -8.26
CA ILE A 39 7.61 24.44 -8.13
C ILE A 39 6.47 24.00 -7.18
N LEU A 40 6.27 22.69 -6.98
CA LEU A 40 5.20 22.14 -6.15
C LEU A 40 5.68 21.67 -4.76
N ARG A 41 6.91 22.00 -4.42
CA ARG A 41 7.55 21.54 -3.20
C ARG A 41 6.77 21.92 -1.95
N ASP A 42 6.57 20.93 -1.07
CA ASP A 42 5.90 21.05 0.22
C ASP A 42 4.41 21.41 0.14
N LEU A 43 3.84 21.47 -1.06
CA LEU A 43 2.48 21.91 -1.28
C LEU A 43 1.52 20.75 -1.45
N LEU A 44 0.37 20.86 -0.80
CA LEU A 44 -0.76 19.96 -0.96
C LEU A 44 -2.03 20.78 -1.22
N GLU A 45 -2.73 20.50 -2.32
CA GLU A 45 -3.99 21.14 -2.61
C GLU A 45 -5.15 20.29 -2.08
N VAL A 46 -5.93 20.85 -1.16
CA VAL A 46 -7.09 20.18 -0.57
C VAL A 46 -8.35 20.96 -0.95
N ARG A 47 -9.28 20.26 -1.57
CA ARG A 47 -10.56 20.85 -1.98
C ARG A 47 -11.27 21.45 -0.76
N GLY A 48 -11.68 22.70 -0.86
CA GLY A 48 -12.32 23.45 0.21
C GLY A 48 -11.37 24.20 1.14
N LEU A 49 -10.10 23.79 1.23
CA LEU A 49 -9.08 24.48 2.00
C LEU A 49 -8.09 25.27 1.13
N GLY A 50 -7.91 24.84 -0.11
CA GLY A 50 -6.97 25.44 -1.03
C GLY A 50 -5.58 24.83 -0.96
N LEU A 51 -4.57 25.62 -1.28
CA LEU A 51 -3.17 25.20 -1.31
C LEU A 51 -2.53 25.33 0.07
N LEU A 52 -2.07 24.23 0.62
CA LEU A 52 -1.48 24.16 1.95
C LEU A 52 0.04 23.97 1.86
N ASP A 53 0.78 24.76 2.62
CA ASP A 53 2.20 24.53 2.84
C ASP A 53 2.39 23.56 4.01
N ILE A 54 2.64 22.30 3.69
CA ILE A 54 2.71 21.22 4.67
C ILE A 54 3.88 21.39 5.62
N ARG A 55 5.02 21.86 5.14
CA ARG A 55 6.18 22.11 5.98
C ARG A 55 5.88 23.17 7.05
N THR A 56 5.20 24.24 6.66
CA THR A 56 4.84 25.33 7.58
C THR A 56 3.78 24.88 8.60
N ILE A 57 2.79 24.11 8.16
CA ILE A 57 1.68 23.67 9.03
C ILE A 57 2.10 22.56 9.99
N PHE A 58 2.82 21.53 9.50
CA PHE A 58 3.13 20.31 10.25
C PHE A 58 4.59 20.17 10.66
N GLY A 59 5.49 21.01 10.13
CA GLY A 59 6.91 20.95 10.41
C GLY A 59 7.74 20.19 9.39
N GLU A 60 9.05 20.26 9.54
CA GLU A 60 10.01 19.69 8.59
C GLU A 60 9.95 18.16 8.47
N THR A 61 9.53 17.50 9.52
CA THR A 61 9.40 16.02 9.52
C THR A 61 8.23 15.52 8.69
N ALA A 62 7.29 16.41 8.33
CA ALA A 62 6.11 16.07 7.52
C ALA A 62 6.38 16.11 6.02
N VAL A 63 7.58 16.48 5.59
CA VAL A 63 7.96 16.55 4.17
C VAL A 63 9.23 15.75 3.91
N ARG A 64 9.31 15.19 2.70
CA ARG A 64 10.49 14.46 2.20
C ARG A 64 10.79 14.92 0.79
N ARG A 65 12.07 15.08 0.46
CA ARG A 65 12.47 15.51 -0.88
C ARG A 65 12.39 14.39 -1.90
N ARG A 66 12.66 13.17 -1.46
CA ARG A 66 12.74 11.98 -2.31
C ARG A 66 12.52 10.73 -1.48
N MET A 67 11.92 9.74 -2.10
CA MET A 67 11.71 8.43 -1.48
C MET A 67 11.79 7.33 -2.54
N LYS A 68 12.22 6.17 -2.11
CA LYS A 68 12.12 4.95 -2.93
C LYS A 68 10.65 4.56 -3.10
N LEU A 69 10.25 4.31 -4.34
CA LEU A 69 8.94 3.76 -4.64
C LEU A 69 8.92 2.25 -4.33
N ARG A 70 8.09 1.84 -3.39
CA ARG A 70 7.99 0.44 -2.95
C ARG A 70 6.60 -0.14 -3.11
N LEU A 71 5.58 0.70 -3.09
CA LEU A 71 4.19 0.29 -3.16
C LEU A 71 3.36 1.32 -3.90
N ILE A 72 2.49 0.84 -4.79
CA ILE A 72 1.47 1.65 -5.43
C ILE A 72 0.12 1.23 -4.85
N VAL A 73 -0.60 2.17 -4.27
CA VAL A 73 -1.95 1.96 -3.77
C VAL A 73 -2.93 2.57 -4.77
N GLN A 74 -3.74 1.73 -5.39
CA GLN A 74 -4.80 2.16 -6.30
C GLN A 74 -6.11 2.29 -5.53
N LEU A 75 -6.66 3.50 -5.51
CA LEU A 75 -7.99 3.74 -4.96
C LEU A 75 -9.02 3.51 -6.07
N VAL A 76 -9.89 2.56 -5.89
CA VAL A 76 -10.89 2.17 -6.91
C VAL A 76 -12.30 2.38 -6.39
N ARG A 77 -13.20 2.80 -7.30
CA ARG A 77 -14.61 2.95 -6.97
C ARG A 77 -15.33 1.60 -7.01
N ARG A 78 -16.44 1.51 -6.29
CA ARG A 78 -17.20 0.27 -6.07
C ARG A 78 -17.61 -0.49 -7.33
N ASN A 79 -17.73 0.17 -8.47
CA ASN A 79 -18.32 -0.44 -9.69
C ASN A 79 -17.30 -1.10 -10.62
N ASP A 80 -16.03 -1.18 -10.25
CA ASP A 80 -14.96 -1.62 -11.15
C ASP A 80 -14.66 -3.12 -11.05
N GLY A 81 -15.63 -3.93 -10.68
CA GLY A 81 -15.53 -5.37 -10.69
C GLY A 81 -15.55 -6.03 -9.32
N GLU A 82 -15.57 -7.35 -9.32
CA GLU A 82 -15.55 -8.14 -8.10
C GLU A 82 -14.19 -8.03 -7.40
N PHE A 83 -14.23 -7.64 -6.13
CA PHE A 83 -13.04 -7.69 -5.29
C PHE A 83 -12.84 -9.12 -4.82
N GLU A 84 -11.73 -9.70 -5.20
CA GLU A 84 -11.28 -10.94 -4.56
C GLU A 84 -10.97 -10.66 -3.10
N ARG A 85 -11.57 -11.43 -2.20
CA ARG A 85 -11.38 -11.27 -0.76
C ARG A 85 -9.95 -11.55 -0.32
N LEU A 86 -9.26 -12.43 -1.05
CA LEU A 86 -7.89 -12.83 -0.79
C LEU A 86 -7.12 -12.77 -2.12
N PRO A 87 -6.32 -11.73 -2.36
CA PRO A 87 -5.45 -11.72 -3.53
C PRO A 87 -4.42 -12.84 -3.38
N ILE A 88 -4.47 -13.79 -4.31
CA ILE A 88 -3.59 -14.97 -4.31
C ILE A 88 -2.17 -14.57 -4.71
N ASP A 89 -2.06 -13.68 -5.68
CA ASP A 89 -0.78 -13.15 -6.17
C ASP A 89 -0.73 -11.64 -6.00
N GLY A 90 0.39 -11.14 -5.51
CA GLY A 90 0.64 -9.70 -5.45
C GLY A 90 0.60 -9.11 -6.86
N GLN A 91 -0.22 -8.07 -7.06
CA GLN A 91 -0.22 -7.33 -8.31
C GLN A 91 1.02 -6.44 -8.40
N SER A 92 1.52 -6.24 -9.61
CA SER A 92 2.59 -5.29 -9.86
C SER A 92 2.25 -4.37 -11.03
N ILE A 93 2.80 -3.16 -10.99
CA ILE A 93 2.70 -2.16 -12.04
C ILE A 93 4.11 -1.85 -12.51
N ASP A 94 4.31 -1.86 -13.84
CA ASP A 94 5.60 -1.48 -14.41
C ASP A 94 5.81 0.03 -14.30
N VAL A 95 6.94 0.42 -13.72
CA VAL A 95 7.40 1.81 -13.66
C VAL A 95 8.83 1.84 -14.17
N LEU A 96 9.06 2.46 -15.32
CA LEU A 96 10.38 2.58 -15.95
C LEU A 96 11.09 1.22 -16.11
N GLY A 97 10.33 0.17 -16.42
CA GLY A 97 10.85 -1.18 -16.62
C GLY A 97 11.02 -2.01 -15.36
N LEU A 98 10.64 -1.51 -14.20
CA LEU A 98 10.67 -2.23 -12.93
C LEU A 98 9.25 -2.50 -12.44
N GLY A 99 8.96 -3.75 -12.08
CA GLY A 99 7.68 -4.11 -11.48
C GLY A 99 7.58 -3.64 -10.03
N ILE A 100 6.65 -2.74 -9.76
CA ILE A 100 6.38 -2.22 -8.43
C ILE A 100 5.13 -2.87 -7.86
N ARG A 101 5.21 -3.36 -6.64
CA ARG A 101 4.07 -3.97 -5.95
C ARG A 101 2.90 -3.01 -5.90
N SER A 102 1.70 -3.53 -6.16
CA SER A 102 0.47 -2.75 -6.19
C SER A 102 -0.63 -3.42 -5.39
N VAL A 103 -1.43 -2.61 -4.70
CA VAL A 103 -2.65 -3.06 -4.03
C VAL A 103 -3.81 -2.17 -4.44
N LYS A 104 -5.00 -2.75 -4.53
CA LYS A 104 -6.24 -2.02 -4.79
C LYS A 104 -7.03 -1.89 -3.50
N ILE A 105 -7.46 -0.67 -3.18
CA ILE A 105 -8.33 -0.39 -2.04
C ILE A 105 -9.61 0.26 -2.56
N GLN A 106 -10.73 -0.33 -2.19
CA GLN A 106 -12.04 0.19 -2.56
C GLN A 106 -12.39 1.43 -1.75
N VAL A 107 -12.72 2.51 -2.45
CA VAL A 107 -13.26 3.72 -1.84
C VAL A 107 -14.76 3.54 -1.65
N ALA A 108 -15.23 3.59 -0.40
CA ALA A 108 -16.63 3.51 -0.07
C ALA A 108 -16.93 4.36 1.16
N ALA A 109 -18.17 4.84 1.25
CA ALA A 109 -18.63 5.57 2.43
C ALA A 109 -18.46 4.69 3.70
N GLY A 110 -17.97 5.29 4.78
CA GLY A 110 -17.75 4.61 6.05
C GLY A 110 -16.43 3.83 6.17
N ARG A 111 -15.64 3.71 5.11
CA ARG A 111 -14.31 3.10 5.19
C ARG A 111 -13.25 4.12 5.59
N ASN A 112 -12.41 3.76 6.54
CA ASN A 112 -11.25 4.57 6.91
C ASN A 112 -10.07 4.23 6.00
N LEU A 113 -9.90 5.01 4.94
CA LEU A 113 -8.86 4.77 3.93
C LEU A 113 -7.45 4.91 4.50
N ALA A 114 -7.22 5.84 5.42
CA ALA A 114 -5.90 6.03 6.02
C ALA A 114 -5.44 4.78 6.79
N VAL A 115 -6.31 4.19 7.55
CA VAL A 115 -6.02 2.94 8.27
C VAL A 115 -5.75 1.80 7.30
N LEU A 116 -6.54 1.68 6.22
CA LEU A 116 -6.36 0.64 5.22
C LEU A 116 -5.04 0.79 4.46
N VAL A 117 -4.66 2.03 4.11
CA VAL A 117 -3.38 2.31 3.46
C VAL A 117 -2.22 1.99 4.40
N GLU A 118 -2.28 2.40 5.66
CA GLU A 118 -1.24 2.07 6.64
C GLU A 118 -1.10 0.55 6.84
N ALA A 119 -2.21 -0.17 6.91
CA ALA A 119 -2.19 -1.63 7.02
C ALA A 119 -1.55 -2.27 5.78
N ALA A 120 -1.89 -1.78 4.58
CA ALA A 120 -1.30 -2.26 3.34
C ALA A 120 0.22 -2.02 3.30
N VAL A 121 0.67 -0.85 3.72
CA VAL A 121 2.11 -0.51 3.79
C VAL A 121 2.83 -1.42 4.77
N ARG A 122 2.31 -1.59 5.97
CA ARG A 122 2.92 -2.45 7.00
C ARG A 122 2.97 -3.91 6.56
N ASN A 123 1.90 -4.41 5.96
CA ASN A 123 1.87 -5.77 5.42
C ASN A 123 2.89 -5.96 4.30
N THR A 124 3.05 -4.98 3.42
CA THR A 124 4.07 -4.99 2.36
C THR A 124 5.48 -5.06 2.95
N ILE A 125 5.77 -4.29 3.99
CA ILE A 125 7.07 -4.33 4.68
C ILE A 125 7.33 -5.73 5.25
N LEU A 126 6.33 -6.36 5.87
CA LEU A 126 6.45 -7.74 6.38
C LEU A 126 6.73 -8.73 5.25
N GLN A 127 6.02 -8.64 4.13
CA GLN A 127 6.24 -9.50 2.97
C GLN A 127 7.66 -9.35 2.40
N LEU A 128 8.19 -8.14 2.35
CA LEU A 128 9.57 -7.88 1.94
C LEU A 128 10.60 -8.50 2.89
N ARG A 129 10.23 -8.74 4.14
CA ARG A 129 11.06 -9.45 5.14
C ARG A 129 10.83 -10.96 5.14
N GLY A 130 10.05 -11.49 4.19
CA GLY A 130 9.75 -12.90 4.07
C GLY A 130 8.58 -13.40 4.92
N ILE A 131 7.85 -12.51 5.58
CA ILE A 131 6.66 -12.85 6.36
C ILE A 131 5.43 -12.66 5.47
N ASP A 132 4.81 -13.77 5.07
CA ASP A 132 3.60 -13.75 4.24
C ASP A 132 2.47 -14.47 4.98
N THR A 133 1.55 -13.69 5.53
CA THR A 133 0.45 -14.18 6.36
C THR A 133 -0.48 -15.10 5.56
N LEU A 134 -0.75 -14.80 4.29
CA LEU A 134 -1.60 -15.64 3.45
C LEU A 134 -0.97 -17.01 3.22
N LYS A 135 0.32 -17.07 2.89
CA LYS A 135 1.03 -18.35 2.73
C LYS A 135 1.05 -19.15 4.01
N GLU A 136 1.31 -18.50 5.14
CA GLU A 136 1.29 -19.16 6.46
C GLU A 136 -0.10 -19.73 6.78
N PHE A 137 -1.16 -18.99 6.48
CA PHE A 137 -2.53 -19.44 6.68
C PHE A 137 -2.86 -20.64 5.79
N MET A 138 -2.53 -20.59 4.51
CA MET A 138 -2.73 -21.71 3.58
C MET A 138 -1.97 -22.97 4.01
N GLU A 139 -0.78 -22.81 4.54
CA GLU A 139 0.01 -23.93 5.06
C GLU A 139 -0.61 -24.52 6.33
N ARG A 140 -1.15 -23.69 7.23
CA ARG A 140 -1.91 -24.18 8.40
C ARG A 140 -3.12 -25.00 7.98
N GLN A 141 -3.87 -24.53 6.97
CA GLN A 141 -5.02 -25.29 6.43
C GLN A 141 -4.58 -26.64 5.88
N ARG A 142 -3.50 -26.68 5.10
CA ARG A 142 -2.95 -27.93 4.55
C ARG A 142 -2.56 -28.92 5.64
N LYS A 143 -1.89 -28.47 6.69
CA LYS A 143 -1.50 -29.29 7.84
C LYS A 143 -2.71 -29.86 8.58
N LEU A 144 -3.73 -29.05 8.79
CA LEU A 144 -4.98 -29.50 9.41
C LEU A 144 -5.67 -30.58 8.57
N MET A 145 -5.77 -30.42 7.26
CA MET A 145 -6.34 -31.43 6.36
C MET A 145 -5.57 -32.74 6.39
N ALA A 146 -4.24 -32.68 6.37
CA ALA A 146 -3.38 -33.87 6.47
C ALA A 146 -3.54 -34.59 7.80
N THR A 147 -3.70 -33.88 8.91
CA THR A 147 -3.95 -34.45 10.25
C THR A 147 -5.32 -35.12 10.32
N ASP A 148 -6.36 -34.50 9.77
CA ASP A 148 -7.71 -35.06 9.72
C ASP A 148 -7.77 -36.35 8.89
N ASP A 149 -7.10 -36.39 7.76
CA ASP A 149 -7.01 -37.59 6.92
C ASP A 149 -6.25 -38.70 7.61
N SER A 150 -5.18 -38.40 8.33
CA SER A 150 -4.43 -39.39 9.14
C SER A 150 -5.31 -39.97 10.26
N ASN A 151 -6.08 -39.14 10.95
CA ASN A 151 -7.01 -39.57 11.99
C ASN A 151 -8.15 -40.43 11.44
N LYS A 152 -8.70 -40.10 10.28
CA LYS A 152 -9.72 -40.89 9.60
C LYS A 152 -9.19 -42.25 9.18
N ASN A 153 -7.96 -42.32 8.70
CA ASN A 153 -7.33 -43.59 8.33
C ASN A 153 -7.05 -44.47 9.54
N GLN A 154 -6.65 -43.91 10.67
CA GLN A 154 -6.47 -44.67 11.92
C GLN A 154 -7.78 -45.22 12.47
N SER A 155 -8.88 -44.45 12.39
CA SER A 155 -10.19 -44.90 12.83
C SER A 155 -10.81 -45.99 11.93
N ARG A 156 -10.35 -46.16 10.71
CA ARG A 156 -10.80 -47.22 9.77
C ARG A 156 -10.04 -48.55 9.97
N LEU A 157 -8.92 -48.55 10.67
CA LEU A 157 -8.10 -49.74 10.97
C LEU A 157 -8.49 -50.44 12.27
N ILE A 158 -9.40 -49.90 13.03
CA ILE A 158 -9.98 -50.46 14.21
C ILE A 158 -11.37 -51.02 13.86
#